data_0004352cabbde89e4808f670143f2c75
#
_entry.id   0004352cabbde89e4808f670143f2c75
#
_cell.length_a   1.000
_cell.length_b   1.000
_cell.length_c   1.000
_cell.angle_alpha   90.00
_cell.angle_beta   90.00
_cell.angle_gamma   90.00
#
_symmetry.space_group_name_H-M   'P 1'
#
loop_
_entity.id
_entity.type
_entity.pdbx_description
1 polymer ?
#
loop_
_entity_poly.entity_id
_entity_poly.type
_entity_poly.pdbx_seq_one_letter_code
_entity_poly.pdbx_strand_id
1 'polypeptide(L)'
;MKKIGQLTNKIIKAFGLEYEVGKEILLSRKRKRHMEKHRSEFDDFDGTFERIGEIIQNPDFVGRHPNGQSLEYVKKIDGNVLVAVRLSDKLTVRTMYVISEARLKNYIKTGRTKKM
;
A
#
# COMPACT_ATOMS: atom_id res chain seq x y z
N MET A 1 10.76 13.36 -5.80
CA MET A 1 9.65 12.50 -5.39
C MET A 1 8.61 13.31 -4.65
N LYS A 2 7.36 12.93 -4.83
CA LYS A 2 6.23 13.64 -4.23
C LYS A 2 5.81 12.97 -2.93
N LYS A 3 5.59 13.75 -1.86
CA LYS A 3 4.98 13.26 -0.63
C LYS A 3 3.51 13.00 -0.89
N ILE A 4 3.03 11.81 -0.53
CA ILE A 4 1.63 11.43 -0.70
C ILE A 4 0.95 11.00 0.61
N GLY A 5 1.71 10.97 1.71
CA GLY A 5 1.19 10.60 3.02
C GLY A 5 2.32 10.47 4.01
N GLN A 6 1.97 9.97 5.20
CA GLN A 6 2.95 9.64 6.23
C GLN A 6 2.41 8.51 7.09
N LEU A 7 3.28 7.87 7.85
CA LEU A 7 2.84 6.83 8.77
C LEU A 7 2.01 7.43 9.90
N THR A 8 0.84 6.85 10.13
CA THR A 8 -0.02 7.25 11.24
C THR A 8 0.37 6.52 12.51
N ASN A 9 0.04 7.08 13.68
CA ASN A 9 0.30 6.42 14.95
C ASN A 9 -0.38 5.06 15.04
N LYS A 10 -1.56 4.91 14.44
CA LYS A 10 -2.30 3.66 14.43
C LYS A 10 -1.52 2.55 13.73
N ILE A 11 -0.92 2.86 12.58
CA ILE A 11 -0.13 1.89 11.81
C ILE A 11 1.18 1.60 12.52
N ILE A 12 1.84 2.65 13.04
CA ILE A 12 3.09 2.49 13.78
C ILE A 12 2.92 1.51 14.94
N LYS A 13 1.87 1.68 15.74
CA LYS A 13 1.57 0.79 16.87
C LYS A 13 1.21 -0.61 16.41
N ALA A 14 0.40 -0.73 15.36
CA ALA A 14 -0.07 -2.03 14.87
C ALA A 14 1.07 -2.91 14.35
N PHE A 15 2.13 -2.31 13.81
CA PHE A 15 3.21 -3.05 13.16
C PHE A 15 4.59 -2.85 13.81
N GLY A 16 4.64 -2.21 14.99
CA GLY A 16 5.89 -2.05 15.73
C GLY A 16 6.92 -1.17 15.02
N LEU A 17 6.47 -0.07 14.44
CA LEU A 17 7.30 0.81 13.61
C LEU A 17 7.70 2.11 14.32
N GLU A 18 7.95 2.05 15.62
CA GLU A 18 8.23 3.25 16.42
C GLU A 18 9.42 4.06 15.89
N TYR A 19 10.40 3.40 15.32
CA TYR A 19 11.57 4.06 14.73
C TYR A 19 11.24 4.79 13.41
N GLU A 20 10.03 4.59 12.88
CA GLU A 20 9.60 5.22 11.65
C GLU A 20 8.68 6.43 11.87
N VAL A 21 8.57 6.88 13.14
CA VAL A 21 7.67 8.01 13.50
C VAL A 21 8.00 9.25 12.68
N GLY A 22 6.97 9.83 12.09
CA GLY A 22 7.09 11.08 11.34
C GLY A 22 7.61 10.94 9.92
N LYS A 23 7.99 9.74 9.49
CA LYS A 23 8.48 9.55 8.12
C LYS A 23 7.36 9.75 7.10
N GLU A 24 7.70 10.45 6.05
CA GLU A 24 6.80 10.69 4.93
C GLU A 24 6.85 9.52 3.95
N ILE A 25 5.71 9.26 3.29
CA ILE A 25 5.63 8.26 2.24
C ILE A 25 5.71 8.99 0.90
N LEU A 26 6.66 8.60 0.08
CA LEU A 26 7.01 9.27 -1.16
C LEU A 26 6.63 8.42 -2.38
N LEU A 27 6.24 9.09 -3.45
CA LEU A 27 5.90 8.46 -4.72
C LEU A 27 6.69 9.13 -5.84
N SER A 28 7.40 8.31 -6.64
CA SER A 28 8.07 8.75 -7.84
C SER A 28 7.21 8.44 -9.07
N ARG A 29 7.07 9.40 -9.98
CA ARG A 29 6.37 9.18 -11.24
C ARG A 29 7.02 8.06 -12.07
N LYS A 30 8.31 7.85 -11.89
CA LYS A 30 9.00 6.77 -12.57
C LYS A 30 8.47 5.39 -12.17
N ARG A 31 7.95 5.24 -10.96
CA ARG A 31 7.36 3.99 -10.50
C ARG A 31 6.08 3.64 -11.25
N LYS A 32 5.40 4.63 -11.82
CA LYS A 32 4.21 4.37 -12.65
C LYS A 32 4.54 3.42 -13.79
N ARG A 33 5.69 3.59 -14.42
CA ARG A 33 6.13 2.70 -15.51
C ARG A 33 6.29 1.26 -15.03
N HIS A 34 6.82 1.06 -13.84
CA HIS A 34 6.91 -0.28 -13.24
C HIS A 34 5.55 -0.90 -13.00
N MET A 35 4.56 -0.08 -12.67
CA MET A 35 3.21 -0.54 -12.38
C MET A 35 2.41 -0.85 -13.64
N GLU A 36 2.84 -0.36 -14.81
CA GLU A 36 2.13 -0.55 -16.09
C GLU A 36 1.89 -2.02 -16.42
N LYS A 37 2.75 -2.92 -15.95
CA LYS A 37 2.55 -4.36 -16.16
C LYS A 37 1.26 -4.87 -15.54
N HIS A 38 0.68 -4.13 -14.60
CA HIS A 38 -0.58 -4.48 -13.93
C HIS A 38 -1.77 -3.71 -14.49
N ARG A 39 -1.58 -2.88 -15.52
CA ARG A 39 -2.63 -2.02 -16.07
C ARG A 39 -3.92 -2.78 -16.40
N SER A 40 -3.80 -3.98 -16.97
CA SER A 40 -4.95 -4.78 -17.36
C SER A 40 -5.79 -5.26 -16.18
N GLU A 41 -5.29 -5.18 -14.97
CA GLU A 41 -6.01 -5.57 -13.75
C GLU A 41 -6.99 -4.49 -13.29
N PHE A 42 -6.91 -3.28 -13.87
CA PHE A 42 -7.68 -2.11 -13.44
C PHE A 42 -8.66 -1.69 -14.53
N ASP A 43 -9.84 -1.22 -14.13
CA ASP A 43 -10.76 -0.58 -15.05
C ASP A 43 -10.24 0.82 -15.43
N ASP A 44 -9.61 1.51 -14.48
CA ASP A 44 -9.01 2.82 -14.68
C ASP A 44 -7.68 2.90 -13.94
N PHE A 45 -6.64 2.39 -14.57
CA PHE A 45 -5.29 2.36 -13.96
C PHE A 45 -4.79 3.78 -13.66
N ASP A 46 -4.92 4.70 -14.62
CA ASP A 46 -4.38 6.05 -14.44
C ASP A 46 -5.12 6.80 -13.33
N GLY A 47 -6.44 6.70 -13.28
CA GLY A 47 -7.23 7.30 -12.22
C GLY A 47 -6.91 6.70 -10.86
N THR A 48 -6.72 5.39 -10.80
CA THR A 48 -6.36 4.70 -9.55
C THR A 48 -4.97 5.11 -9.10
N PHE A 49 -4.03 5.25 -10.03
CA PHE A 49 -2.68 5.73 -9.70
C PHE A 49 -2.73 7.10 -9.03
N GLU A 50 -3.57 8.01 -9.52
CA GLU A 50 -3.71 9.33 -8.92
C GLU A 50 -4.37 9.27 -7.51
N ARG A 51 -5.00 8.15 -7.16
CA ARG A 51 -5.62 7.93 -5.86
C ARG A 51 -4.73 7.20 -4.85
N ILE A 52 -3.47 6.95 -5.17
CA ILE A 52 -2.56 6.24 -4.25
C ILE A 52 -2.48 6.95 -2.90
N GLY A 53 -2.42 8.28 -2.88
CA GLY A 53 -2.41 9.05 -1.63
C GLY A 53 -3.64 8.79 -0.77
N GLU A 54 -4.82 8.70 -1.39
CA GLU A 54 -6.06 8.38 -0.68
C GLU A 54 -6.01 6.96 -0.12
N ILE A 55 -5.50 6.01 -0.88
CA ILE A 55 -5.40 4.62 -0.45
C ILE A 55 -4.52 4.52 0.81
N ILE A 56 -3.41 5.24 0.82
CA ILE A 56 -2.48 5.23 1.95
C ILE A 56 -3.07 5.95 3.17
N GLN A 57 -3.77 7.06 2.95
CA GLN A 57 -4.32 7.85 4.05
C GLN A 57 -5.59 7.25 4.65
N ASN A 58 -6.34 6.50 3.86
CA ASN A 58 -7.62 5.93 4.27
C ASN A 58 -7.81 4.50 3.76
N PRO A 59 -6.94 3.56 4.16
CA PRO A 59 -7.05 2.17 3.72
C PRO A 59 -8.17 1.42 4.42
N ASP A 60 -8.68 0.38 3.78
CA ASP A 60 -9.62 -0.54 4.42
C ASP A 60 -8.85 -1.60 5.23
N PHE A 61 -7.69 -2.00 4.73
CA PHE A 61 -6.82 -2.98 5.41
C PHE A 61 -5.36 -2.55 5.25
N VAL A 62 -4.53 -2.93 6.24
CA VAL A 62 -3.09 -2.75 6.15
C VAL A 62 -2.41 -4.02 6.62
N GLY A 63 -1.37 -4.42 5.93
CA GLY A 63 -0.60 -5.60 6.28
C GLY A 63 0.89 -5.35 6.12
N ARG A 64 1.66 -6.39 6.44
CA ARG A 64 3.10 -6.38 6.24
C ARG A 64 3.48 -7.60 5.40
N HIS A 65 4.29 -7.37 4.38
CA HIS A 65 4.75 -8.47 3.55
C HIS A 65 5.53 -9.47 4.44
N PRO A 66 5.40 -10.79 4.19
CA PRO A 66 6.08 -11.79 5.02
C PRO A 66 7.58 -11.62 5.13
N ASN A 67 8.25 -11.00 4.14
CA ASN A 67 9.69 -10.71 4.23
C ASN A 67 10.00 -9.52 5.15
N GLY A 68 8.98 -8.84 5.69
CA GLY A 68 9.15 -7.73 6.62
C GLY A 68 9.60 -6.41 6.00
N GLN A 69 9.77 -6.34 4.69
CA GLN A 69 10.35 -5.17 4.01
C GLN A 69 9.35 -4.16 3.48
N SER A 70 8.06 -4.48 3.50
CA SER A 70 7.04 -3.59 2.94
C SER A 70 5.75 -3.61 3.74
N LEU A 71 5.09 -2.46 3.82
CA LEU A 71 3.71 -2.35 4.24
C LEU A 71 2.82 -2.50 3.01
N GLU A 72 1.65 -3.10 3.19
CA GLU A 72 0.69 -3.35 2.12
C GLU A 72 -0.64 -2.72 2.49
N TYR A 73 -1.01 -1.66 1.78
CA TYR A 73 -2.27 -0.95 1.98
C TYR A 73 -3.29 -1.47 0.98
N VAL A 74 -4.46 -1.85 1.46
CA VAL A 74 -5.53 -2.35 0.59
C VAL A 74 -6.76 -1.46 0.73
N LYS A 75 -7.31 -1.05 -0.39
CA LYS A 75 -8.57 -0.32 -0.42
C LYS A 75 -9.46 -0.88 -1.52
N LYS A 76 -10.74 -1.04 -1.19
CA LYS A 76 -11.72 -1.52 -2.17
C LYS A 76 -12.15 -0.36 -3.07
N ILE A 77 -11.55 -0.33 -4.25
CA ILE A 77 -11.84 0.64 -5.30
C ILE A 77 -12.00 -0.18 -6.56
N ASP A 78 -13.25 -0.54 -6.91
CA ASP A 78 -13.50 -1.35 -8.10
C ASP A 78 -12.56 -2.57 -8.14
N GLY A 79 -12.58 -3.34 -7.03
CA GLY A 79 -11.66 -4.43 -6.76
C GLY A 79 -10.77 -4.08 -5.57
N ASN A 80 -10.01 -5.04 -5.10
CA ASN A 80 -9.10 -4.84 -3.97
C ASN A 80 -7.75 -4.35 -4.48
N VAL A 81 -7.54 -3.04 -4.42
CA VAL A 81 -6.28 -2.43 -4.86
C VAL A 81 -5.28 -2.48 -3.71
N LEU A 82 -4.12 -3.09 -3.96
CA LEU A 82 -3.03 -3.17 -2.99
C LEU A 82 -1.91 -2.23 -3.42
N VAL A 83 -1.46 -1.39 -2.49
CA VAL A 83 -0.31 -0.49 -2.69
C VAL A 83 0.77 -0.92 -1.71
N ALA A 84 1.94 -1.27 -2.22
CA ALA A 84 3.07 -1.68 -1.39
C ALA A 84 4.02 -0.51 -1.17
N VAL A 85 4.37 -0.26 0.10
CA VAL A 85 5.29 0.79 0.51
C VAL A 85 6.51 0.14 1.16
N ARG A 86 7.68 0.37 0.60
CA ARG A 86 8.92 -0.21 1.11
C ARG A 86 9.38 0.50 2.38
N LEU A 87 9.74 -0.31 3.38
CA LEU A 87 10.31 0.16 4.65
C LEU A 87 11.82 0.21 4.51
N SER A 88 12.35 1.39 4.19
CA SER A 88 13.79 1.63 4.07
C SER A 88 14.05 3.03 4.62
N ASP A 89 15.25 3.59 4.41
CA ASP A 89 15.59 4.93 4.90
C ASP A 89 14.53 5.95 4.51
N LYS A 90 14.03 5.83 3.27
CA LYS A 90 12.88 6.59 2.79
C LYS A 90 11.75 5.62 2.53
N LEU A 91 10.55 5.95 2.99
CA LEU A 91 9.37 5.14 2.70
C LEU A 91 8.88 5.48 1.31
N THR A 92 8.95 4.52 0.38
CA THR A 92 8.59 4.77 -1.02
C THR A 92 7.57 3.76 -1.50
N VAL A 93 6.60 4.25 -2.30
CA VAL A 93 5.65 3.37 -2.97
C VAL A 93 6.41 2.55 -4.01
N ARG A 94 6.25 1.22 -3.95
CA ARG A 94 6.94 0.29 -4.84
C ARG A 94 6.08 -0.19 -5.98
N THR A 95 4.82 -0.52 -5.69
CA THR A 95 3.94 -1.09 -6.71
C THR A 95 2.48 -0.94 -6.31
N MET A 96 1.60 -1.16 -7.27
CA MET A 96 0.16 -1.16 -7.10
C MET A 96 -0.41 -2.27 -7.99
N TYR A 97 -1.26 -3.13 -7.43
CA TYR A 97 -1.89 -4.20 -8.19
C TYR A 97 -3.21 -4.61 -7.52
N VAL A 98 -4.00 -5.43 -8.21
CA VAL A 98 -5.29 -5.91 -7.71
C VAL A 98 -5.14 -7.33 -7.17
N ILE A 99 -5.72 -7.59 -6.00
CA ILE A 99 -5.78 -8.95 -5.45
C ILE A 99 -7.23 -9.44 -5.41
N SER A 100 -7.40 -10.76 -5.57
CA SER A 100 -8.72 -11.37 -5.54
C SER A 100 -9.31 -11.36 -4.13
N GLU A 101 -10.64 -11.51 -4.03
CA GLU A 101 -11.29 -11.66 -2.73
C GLU A 101 -10.76 -12.86 -1.96
N ALA A 102 -10.51 -13.97 -2.66
CA ALA A 102 -9.97 -15.17 -2.03
C ALA A 102 -8.60 -14.92 -1.42
N ARG A 103 -7.74 -14.18 -2.14
CA ARG A 103 -6.41 -13.85 -1.64
C ARG A 103 -6.50 -12.90 -0.45
N LEU A 104 -7.37 -11.90 -0.51
CA LEU A 104 -7.57 -10.98 0.61
C LEU A 104 -8.04 -11.74 1.86
N LYS A 105 -9.01 -12.63 1.71
CA LYS A 105 -9.48 -13.45 2.84
C LYS A 105 -8.35 -14.28 3.43
N ASN A 106 -7.49 -14.85 2.59
CA ASN A 106 -6.35 -15.62 3.06
C ASN A 106 -5.36 -14.75 3.83
N TYR A 107 -5.08 -13.53 3.35
CA TYR A 107 -4.20 -12.59 4.03
C TYR A 107 -4.75 -12.21 5.41
N ILE A 108 -6.05 -12.00 5.51
CA ILE A 108 -6.70 -11.71 6.80
C ILE A 108 -6.60 -12.91 7.73
N LYS A 109 -6.90 -14.09 7.22
CA LYS A 109 -6.89 -15.35 8.01
C LYS A 109 -5.51 -15.65 8.56
N THR A 110 -4.45 -15.41 7.78
CA THR A 110 -3.08 -15.71 8.19
C THR A 110 -2.45 -14.61 9.04
N GLY A 111 -3.15 -13.49 9.25
CA GLY A 111 -2.62 -12.37 10.02
C GLY A 111 -1.71 -11.44 9.22
N ARG A 112 -1.51 -11.70 7.92
CA ARG A 112 -0.71 -10.82 7.07
C ARG A 112 -1.33 -9.44 6.93
N THR A 113 -2.65 -9.36 6.95
CA THR A 113 -3.41 -8.14 6.73
C THR A 113 -4.45 -7.96 7.84
N LYS A 114 -4.60 -6.73 8.32
CA LYS A 114 -5.55 -6.38 9.39
C LYS A 114 -6.48 -5.27 8.92
N LYS A 115 -7.73 -5.36 9.35
CA LYS A 115 -8.70 -4.29 9.09
C LYS A 115 -8.28 -3.04 9.87
N MET A 116 -8.28 -1.92 9.18
CA MET A 116 -7.95 -0.60 9.77
C MET A 116 -9.20 0.33 9.79
#